data_dfd326719d6104a2d81a4b7993e3a19f
#
_entry.id   dfd326719d6104a2d81a4b7993e3a19f
#
_cell.length_a   1.000
_cell.length_b   1.000
_cell.length_c   1.000
_cell.angle_alpha   90.00
_cell.angle_beta   90.00
_cell.angle_gamma   90.00
#
_symmetry.space_group_name_H-M   'P 1'
#
loop_
_entity.id
_entity.type
_entity.pdbx_description
1 polymer ?
#
loop_
_entity_poly.entity_id
_entity_poly.type
_entity_poly.pdbx_seq_one_letter_code
_entity_poly.pdbx_strand_id
1 'polypeptide(L)'
;MKKIVVVLMSMLAMLVAACGGSNAEAISTDNGGKIMQSENKTNSSKALVVYYSRSGNTEALARMIGNETGADMFRVTTVTPYPEVYRETTELARAERDNNARPAINGRVENMADYDVVYIGVPNWWSTMPMPMFTFLEQYDLSGKTIVPFVTHGGGGVANCVSDLKKAVPGATVLD
;
A
#
# COMPACT_ATOMS: atom_id res chain seq x y z
N MET A 1 -12.45 -46.94 -8.75
CA MET A 1 -11.32 -47.69 -8.24
C MET A 1 -10.05 -47.18 -8.92
N LYS A 2 -9.31 -46.27 -8.35
CA LYS A 2 -7.93 -45.92 -8.76
C LYS A 2 -7.17 -45.53 -7.50
N LYS A 3 -6.05 -46.21 -7.32
CA LYS A 3 -5.28 -46.43 -6.12
C LYS A 3 -4.48 -45.18 -5.71
N ILE A 4 -4.56 -44.89 -4.42
CA ILE A 4 -3.68 -43.94 -3.69
C ILE A 4 -2.31 -44.60 -3.58
N VAL A 5 -1.26 -43.92 -4.06
CA VAL A 5 0.15 -44.29 -3.78
C VAL A 5 0.68 -43.29 -2.77
N VAL A 6 0.87 -43.78 -1.55
CA VAL A 6 1.59 -43.12 -0.48
C VAL A 6 3.06 -43.47 -0.66
N VAL A 7 3.91 -42.50 -0.84
CA VAL A 7 5.38 -42.69 -0.75
C VAL A 7 5.86 -42.06 0.53
N LEU A 8 6.11 -42.91 1.51
CA LEU A 8 6.98 -42.59 2.65
C LEU A 8 8.43 -42.62 2.16
N MET A 9 9.18 -41.58 2.42
CA MET A 9 10.62 -41.67 2.36
C MET A 9 11.26 -41.03 3.60
N SER A 10 12.00 -41.90 4.25
CA SER A 10 12.62 -41.88 5.53
C SER A 10 13.76 -40.87 5.70
N MET A 11 13.91 -40.45 6.96
CA MET A 11 15.05 -39.80 7.61
C MET A 11 16.44 -40.27 7.10
N LEU A 12 17.32 -39.30 6.95
CA LEU A 12 18.75 -39.56 7.17
C LEU A 12 19.35 -38.37 7.93
N ALA A 13 19.64 -38.61 9.18
CA ALA A 13 20.43 -37.75 10.04
C ALA A 13 21.92 -37.87 9.63
N MET A 14 22.59 -36.74 9.39
CA MET A 14 24.06 -36.68 9.42
C MET A 14 24.50 -35.63 10.42
N LEU A 15 25.03 -36.14 11.54
CA LEU A 15 25.93 -35.40 12.42
C LEU A 15 27.26 -35.19 11.71
N VAL A 16 27.73 -33.95 11.61
CA VAL A 16 29.16 -33.68 11.48
C VAL A 16 29.53 -32.68 12.58
N ALA A 17 30.31 -33.18 13.52
CA ALA A 17 31.06 -32.38 14.46
C ALA A 17 32.42 -32.04 13.84
N ALA A 18 32.92 -30.84 14.04
CA ALA A 18 34.24 -30.56 14.59
C ALA A 18 34.84 -29.23 14.18
N CYS A 19 35.38 -28.57 15.18
CA CYS A 19 36.57 -27.72 15.23
C CYS A 19 36.47 -26.32 14.60
N GLY A 20 36.45 -25.28 15.42
CA GLY A 20 37.61 -24.79 16.16
C GLY A 20 38.04 -23.46 15.57
N GLY A 21 37.79 -22.37 16.29
CA GLY A 21 38.22 -21.02 15.93
C GLY A 21 37.89 -20.05 17.07
N SER A 22 38.70 -20.14 18.12
CA SER A 22 38.71 -19.20 19.24
C SER A 22 39.29 -17.86 18.75
N ASN A 23 38.50 -16.80 18.70
CA ASN A 23 38.99 -15.43 18.83
C ASN A 23 38.47 -14.90 20.17
N ALA A 24 39.37 -14.97 21.13
CA ALA A 24 39.23 -14.24 22.39
C ALA A 24 39.49 -12.76 22.11
N GLU A 25 38.45 -11.95 22.12
CA GLU A 25 38.63 -10.50 22.26
C GLU A 25 38.62 -10.15 23.74
N ALA A 26 39.68 -9.44 24.11
CA ALA A 26 40.01 -9.01 25.41
C ALA A 26 38.89 -8.17 26.05
N ILE A 27 38.37 -8.62 27.20
CA ILE A 27 37.54 -7.83 28.09
C ILE A 27 38.44 -6.78 28.72
N SER A 28 38.37 -5.55 28.28
CA SER A 28 38.88 -4.39 28.99
C SER A 28 37.81 -3.95 30.00
N THR A 29 38.01 -4.24 31.27
CA THR A 29 37.23 -3.68 32.35
C THR A 29 37.75 -2.27 32.62
N ASP A 30 36.97 -1.28 32.24
CA ASP A 30 37.09 0.06 32.79
C ASP A 30 35.81 0.41 33.56
N ASN A 31 36.05 1.08 34.71
CA ASN A 31 35.05 1.38 35.73
C ASN A 31 34.02 2.42 35.28
N GLY A 32 32.75 2.10 35.51
CA GLY A 32 31.71 3.13 35.73
C GLY A 32 31.12 3.73 34.47
N GLY A 33 30.49 2.93 33.63
CA GLY A 33 29.70 3.41 32.51
C GLY A 33 28.33 2.71 32.47
N LYS A 34 27.27 3.49 32.71
CA LYS A 34 25.89 3.20 32.48
C LYS A 34 25.78 2.53 31.10
N ILE A 35 25.30 1.29 31.07
CA ILE A 35 24.97 0.59 29.82
C ILE A 35 23.84 1.40 29.18
N MET A 36 24.16 2.21 28.19
CA MET A 36 23.17 2.70 27.25
C MET A 36 22.82 1.51 26.37
N GLN A 37 21.73 0.84 26.70
CA GLN A 37 21.02 0.04 25.72
C GLN A 37 20.60 1.01 24.61
N SER A 38 21.33 0.98 23.53
CA SER A 38 20.83 1.49 22.26
C SER A 38 19.60 0.63 21.93
N GLU A 39 18.44 1.10 22.33
CA GLU A 39 17.19 0.60 21.74
C GLU A 39 17.31 0.88 20.24
N ASN A 40 17.75 -0.12 19.52
CA ASN A 40 17.67 -0.14 18.07
C ASN A 40 16.16 -0.28 17.75
N LYS A 41 15.43 0.84 17.91
CA LYS A 41 14.08 1.00 17.43
C LYS A 41 14.21 0.91 15.91
N THR A 42 14.11 -0.31 15.37
CA THR A 42 13.85 -0.51 13.96
C THR A 42 12.55 0.21 13.68
N ASN A 43 12.66 1.45 13.22
CA ASN A 43 11.54 2.24 12.74
C ASN A 43 11.11 1.56 11.43
N SER A 44 10.33 0.48 11.54
CA SER A 44 9.70 -0.10 10.37
C SER A 44 8.68 0.94 9.89
N SER A 45 8.95 1.54 8.73
CA SER A 45 8.03 2.49 8.09
C SER A 45 6.65 1.86 8.01
N LYS A 46 5.66 2.50 8.63
CA LYS A 46 4.28 2.04 8.57
C LYS A 46 3.68 2.39 7.21
N ALA A 47 3.09 1.43 6.56
CA ALA A 47 2.54 1.57 5.22
C ALA A 47 1.02 1.40 5.20
N LEU A 48 0.36 2.14 4.30
CA LEU A 48 -1.07 2.07 4.05
C LEU A 48 -1.33 1.91 2.55
N VAL A 49 -2.26 1.03 2.15
CA VAL A 49 -2.79 0.93 0.80
C VAL A 49 -4.19 1.55 0.77
N VAL A 50 -4.31 2.67 0.09
CA VAL A 50 -5.60 3.33 -0.19
C VAL A 50 -5.99 3.09 -1.63
N TYR A 51 -7.21 2.64 -1.87
CA TYR A 51 -7.64 2.37 -3.24
C TYR A 51 -9.12 2.61 -3.47
N TYR A 52 -9.44 2.95 -4.72
CA TYR A 52 -10.79 2.92 -5.25
C TYR A 52 -10.91 1.82 -6.31
N SER A 53 -11.97 1.03 -6.27
CA SER A 53 -12.19 -0.03 -7.25
C SER A 53 -13.68 -0.24 -7.50
N ARG A 54 -14.12 -0.16 -8.77
CA ARG A 54 -15.49 -0.46 -9.19
C ARG A 54 -15.68 -1.94 -9.52
N SER A 55 -14.80 -2.49 -10.35
CA SER A 55 -14.93 -3.85 -10.93
C SER A 55 -14.00 -4.89 -10.27
N GLY A 56 -13.30 -4.53 -9.19
CA GLY A 56 -12.39 -5.42 -8.47
C GLY A 56 -10.94 -5.43 -8.98
N ASN A 57 -10.64 -4.89 -10.17
CA ASN A 57 -9.28 -4.96 -10.73
C ASN A 57 -8.25 -4.20 -9.88
N THR A 58 -8.55 -2.95 -9.50
CA THR A 58 -7.67 -2.16 -8.63
C THR A 58 -7.60 -2.79 -7.24
N GLU A 59 -8.70 -3.33 -6.73
CA GLU A 59 -8.74 -4.05 -5.45
C GLU A 59 -7.84 -5.29 -5.46
N ALA A 60 -7.85 -6.07 -6.52
CA ALA A 60 -6.99 -7.25 -6.64
C ALA A 60 -5.51 -6.88 -6.51
N LEU A 61 -5.08 -5.82 -7.22
CA LEU A 61 -3.71 -5.33 -7.13
C LEU A 61 -3.41 -4.72 -5.75
N ALA A 62 -4.35 -3.97 -5.16
CA ALA A 62 -4.22 -3.43 -3.81
C ALA A 62 -3.99 -4.53 -2.77
N ARG A 63 -4.74 -5.65 -2.87
CA ARG A 63 -4.58 -6.81 -1.98
C ARG A 63 -3.23 -7.50 -2.15
N MET A 64 -2.71 -7.60 -3.38
CA MET A 64 -1.38 -8.14 -3.63
C MET A 64 -0.31 -7.27 -2.94
N ILE A 65 -0.38 -5.94 -3.11
CA ILE A 65 0.55 -5.00 -2.47
C ILE A 65 0.44 -5.12 -0.94
N GLY A 66 -0.77 -5.12 -0.39
CA GLY A 66 -0.99 -5.25 1.05
C GLY A 66 -0.41 -6.55 1.62
N ASN A 67 -0.59 -7.68 0.94
CA ASN A 67 -0.05 -8.96 1.35
C ASN A 67 1.49 -8.99 1.33
N GLU A 68 2.11 -8.42 0.31
CA GLU A 68 3.57 -8.40 0.17
C GLU A 68 4.25 -7.41 1.14
N THR A 69 3.59 -6.30 1.45
CA THR A 69 4.17 -5.23 2.28
C THR A 69 3.74 -5.28 3.74
N GLY A 70 2.69 -6.03 4.08
CA GLY A 70 2.06 -5.98 5.38
C GLY A 70 1.34 -4.67 5.68
N ALA A 71 1.08 -3.85 4.65
CA ALA A 71 0.44 -2.56 4.80
C ALA A 71 -1.03 -2.69 5.23
N ASP A 72 -1.50 -1.75 6.06
CA ASP A 72 -2.91 -1.59 6.35
C ASP A 72 -3.68 -1.23 5.06
N MET A 73 -4.97 -1.53 5.00
CA MET A 73 -5.76 -1.30 3.78
C MET A 73 -6.96 -0.40 4.04
N PHE A 74 -7.19 0.56 3.16
CA PHE A 74 -8.38 1.40 3.17
C PHE A 74 -9.01 1.49 1.78
N ARG A 75 -10.25 0.99 1.65
CA ARG A 75 -11.04 1.12 0.42
C ARG A 75 -11.87 2.39 0.46
N VAL A 76 -11.66 3.28 -0.49
CA VAL A 76 -12.53 4.45 -0.68
C VAL A 76 -13.83 3.99 -1.34
N THR A 77 -14.95 4.29 -0.69
CA THR A 77 -16.29 4.05 -1.22
C THR A 77 -17.12 5.32 -1.09
N THR A 78 -18.04 5.55 -2.02
CA THR A 78 -18.93 6.71 -2.00
C THR A 78 -20.17 6.46 -1.14
N VAL A 79 -20.68 7.49 -0.50
CA VAL A 79 -21.95 7.45 0.27
C VAL A 79 -23.10 7.07 -0.65
N THR A 80 -23.17 7.71 -1.82
CA THR A 80 -24.10 7.31 -2.88
C THR A 80 -23.35 6.40 -3.84
N PRO A 81 -23.69 5.11 -3.94
CA PRO A 81 -23.04 4.19 -4.86
C PRO A 81 -23.17 4.64 -6.31
N TYR A 82 -22.14 4.39 -7.13
CA TYR A 82 -22.26 4.56 -8.58
C TYR A 82 -23.27 3.56 -9.16
N PRO A 83 -23.94 3.91 -10.26
CA PRO A 83 -24.84 3.00 -10.95
C PRO A 83 -24.17 1.66 -11.32
N GLU A 84 -24.92 0.58 -11.29
CA GLU A 84 -24.42 -0.74 -11.74
C GLU A 84 -24.19 -0.78 -13.25
N VAL A 85 -25.04 -0.08 -14.00
CA VAL A 85 -24.91 0.02 -15.45
C VAL A 85 -23.66 0.80 -15.84
N TYR A 86 -22.77 0.19 -16.61
CA TYR A 86 -21.48 0.75 -16.97
C TYR A 86 -21.61 2.14 -17.64
N ARG A 87 -22.54 2.28 -18.59
CA ARG A 87 -22.74 3.54 -19.29
C ARG A 87 -23.15 4.67 -18.36
N GLU A 88 -24.08 4.42 -17.47
CA GLU A 88 -24.53 5.43 -16.48
C GLU A 88 -23.39 5.83 -15.55
N THR A 89 -22.58 4.85 -15.10
CA THR A 89 -21.37 5.15 -14.31
C THR A 89 -20.40 6.04 -15.09
N THR A 90 -20.16 5.75 -16.37
CA THR A 90 -19.22 6.54 -17.18
C THR A 90 -19.72 7.96 -17.45
N GLU A 91 -21.02 8.14 -17.68
CA GLU A 91 -21.65 9.45 -17.85
C GLU A 91 -21.58 10.27 -16.56
N LEU A 92 -21.92 9.67 -15.41
CA LEU A 92 -21.82 10.31 -14.10
C LEU A 92 -20.37 10.71 -13.79
N ALA A 93 -19.45 9.77 -13.92
CA ALA A 93 -18.02 10.03 -13.66
C ALA A 93 -17.43 11.11 -14.55
N ARG A 94 -17.90 11.21 -15.80
CA ARG A 94 -17.53 12.31 -16.70
C ARG A 94 -18.07 13.65 -16.20
N ALA A 95 -19.33 13.69 -15.83
CA ALA A 95 -19.94 14.90 -15.30
C ALA A 95 -19.27 15.37 -13.99
N GLU A 96 -18.93 14.44 -13.11
CA GLU A 96 -18.17 14.74 -11.88
C GLU A 96 -16.80 15.33 -12.17
N ARG A 97 -16.05 14.74 -13.11
CA ARG A 97 -14.76 15.27 -13.54
C ARG A 97 -14.90 16.69 -14.12
N ASP A 98 -15.84 16.87 -15.05
CA ASP A 98 -16.02 18.15 -15.77
C ASP A 98 -16.45 19.28 -14.82
N ASN A 99 -17.16 18.94 -13.74
CA ASN A 99 -17.58 19.88 -12.69
C ASN A 99 -16.61 19.94 -11.51
N ASN A 100 -15.49 19.24 -11.56
CA ASN A 100 -14.54 19.10 -10.43
C ASN A 100 -15.25 18.74 -9.11
N ALA A 101 -16.19 17.80 -9.19
CA ALA A 101 -17.04 17.40 -8.05
C ALA A 101 -16.23 16.68 -6.96
N ARG A 102 -16.78 16.72 -5.75
CA ARG A 102 -16.25 15.98 -4.58
C ARG A 102 -17.34 15.10 -4.00
N PRO A 103 -17.59 13.92 -4.61
CA PRO A 103 -18.56 12.97 -4.08
C PRO A 103 -18.24 12.61 -2.64
N ALA A 104 -19.27 12.62 -1.78
CA ALA A 104 -19.09 12.23 -0.38
C ALA A 104 -18.66 10.76 -0.28
N ILE A 105 -17.69 10.48 0.58
CA ILE A 105 -17.13 9.15 0.81
C ILE A 105 -17.43 8.63 2.20
N ASN A 106 -17.41 7.31 2.36
CA ASN A 106 -17.60 6.65 3.64
C ASN A 106 -16.27 6.50 4.39
N GLY A 107 -16.32 6.79 5.70
CA GLY A 107 -15.22 6.57 6.62
C GLY A 107 -14.02 7.48 6.38
N ARG A 108 -13.02 7.28 7.20
CA ARG A 108 -11.73 7.99 7.15
C ARG A 108 -10.64 7.13 7.76
N VAL A 109 -9.38 7.43 7.46
CA VAL A 109 -8.23 6.85 8.15
C VAL A 109 -7.93 7.70 9.37
N GLU A 110 -8.18 7.18 10.57
CA GLU A 110 -8.05 7.97 11.80
C GLU A 110 -6.62 8.40 12.10
N ASN A 111 -5.64 7.53 11.82
CA ASN A 111 -4.24 7.73 12.18
C ASN A 111 -3.36 7.91 10.94
N MET A 112 -3.75 8.78 10.00
CA MET A 112 -2.98 9.02 8.78
C MET A 112 -1.54 9.49 9.09
N ALA A 113 -1.34 10.18 10.20
CA ALA A 113 -0.02 10.65 10.61
C ALA A 113 0.98 9.51 10.89
N ASP A 114 0.49 8.33 11.27
CA ASP A 114 1.34 7.18 11.63
C ASP A 114 1.97 6.49 10.41
N TYR A 115 1.51 6.79 9.20
CA TYR A 115 2.01 6.16 7.98
C TYR A 115 3.08 7.02 7.32
N ASP A 116 4.20 6.40 6.96
CA ASP A 116 5.30 7.03 6.21
C ASP A 116 5.12 6.83 4.70
N VAL A 117 4.57 5.68 4.31
CA VAL A 117 4.35 5.28 2.92
C VAL A 117 2.87 5.03 2.67
N VAL A 118 2.32 5.69 1.64
CA VAL A 118 0.92 5.48 1.24
C VAL A 118 0.87 5.05 -0.23
N TYR A 119 0.46 3.82 -0.47
CA TYR A 119 0.15 3.32 -1.80
C TYR A 119 -1.23 3.84 -2.22
N ILE A 120 -1.32 4.48 -3.38
CA ILE A 120 -2.57 5.05 -3.91
C ILE A 120 -2.98 4.31 -5.18
N GLY A 121 -4.05 3.53 -5.07
CA GLY A 121 -4.59 2.70 -6.16
C GLY A 121 -5.85 3.26 -6.81
N VAL A 122 -5.80 3.51 -8.11
CA VAL A 122 -6.93 4.07 -8.85
C VAL A 122 -7.13 3.40 -10.22
N PRO A 123 -8.37 3.26 -10.69
CA PRO A 123 -8.61 3.07 -12.10
C PRO A 123 -8.45 4.40 -12.85
N ASN A 124 -7.98 4.34 -14.10
CA ASN A 124 -8.02 5.50 -14.98
C ASN A 124 -9.47 5.75 -15.44
N TRP A 125 -10.08 6.83 -14.97
CA TRP A 125 -11.41 7.29 -15.35
C TRP A 125 -11.32 8.63 -16.08
N TRP A 126 -11.63 8.62 -17.36
CA TRP A 126 -11.60 9.84 -18.18
C TRP A 126 -10.27 10.60 -18.11
N SER A 127 -9.16 9.84 -18.20
CA SER A 127 -7.78 10.34 -18.20
C SER A 127 -7.30 10.89 -16.85
N THR A 128 -8.02 10.67 -15.75
CA THR A 128 -7.64 11.08 -14.40
C THR A 128 -8.06 10.04 -13.36
N MET A 129 -7.88 10.33 -12.09
CA MET A 129 -8.39 9.52 -10.98
C MET A 129 -9.91 9.73 -10.82
N PRO A 130 -10.67 8.74 -10.31
CA PRO A 130 -12.06 8.93 -9.89
C PRO A 130 -12.18 10.07 -8.87
N MET A 131 -13.21 10.90 -9.01
CA MET A 131 -13.40 12.08 -8.17
C MET A 131 -13.48 11.80 -6.66
N PRO A 132 -14.00 10.64 -6.19
CA PRO A 132 -13.93 10.28 -4.77
C PRO A 132 -12.51 10.17 -4.21
N MET A 133 -11.50 9.91 -5.05
CA MET A 133 -10.11 9.89 -4.61
C MET A 133 -9.60 11.29 -4.28
N PHE A 134 -10.01 12.32 -5.03
CA PHE A 134 -9.72 13.70 -4.66
C PHE A 134 -10.38 14.09 -3.34
N THR A 135 -11.65 13.68 -3.13
CA THR A 135 -12.33 13.87 -1.84
C THR A 135 -11.53 13.23 -0.69
N PHE A 136 -10.99 12.02 -0.90
CA PHE A 136 -10.17 11.35 0.11
C PHE A 136 -8.87 12.12 0.39
N LEU A 137 -8.13 12.46 -0.65
CA LEU A 137 -6.81 13.10 -0.51
C LEU A 137 -6.90 14.47 0.18
N GLU A 138 -7.97 15.22 -0.08
CA GLU A 138 -8.21 16.54 0.52
C GLU A 138 -8.55 16.50 2.01
N GLN A 139 -8.79 15.31 2.59
CA GLN A 139 -9.05 15.15 4.03
C GLN A 139 -7.78 15.14 4.89
N TYR A 140 -6.58 15.06 4.28
CA TYR A 140 -5.34 14.83 4.99
C TYR A 140 -4.21 15.75 4.53
N ASP A 141 -3.36 16.13 5.47
CA ASP A 141 -2.03 16.61 5.15
C ASP A 141 -1.11 15.40 4.94
N LEU A 142 -0.66 15.20 3.70
CA LEU A 142 0.24 14.12 3.31
C LEU A 142 1.68 14.61 3.14
N SER A 143 2.01 15.82 3.58
CA SER A 143 3.35 16.38 3.50
C SER A 143 4.38 15.48 4.19
N GLY A 144 5.53 15.33 3.57
CA GLY A 144 6.63 14.50 4.06
C GLY A 144 6.45 12.99 3.87
N LYS A 145 5.27 12.53 3.40
CA LYS A 145 5.03 11.11 3.13
C LYS A 145 5.52 10.71 1.73
N THR A 146 5.85 9.43 1.59
CA THR A 146 6.12 8.82 0.29
C THR A 146 4.83 8.23 -0.27
N ILE A 147 4.41 8.69 -1.44
CA ILE A 147 3.23 8.21 -2.14
C ILE A 147 3.66 7.31 -3.30
N VAL A 148 3.14 6.09 -3.33
CA VAL A 148 3.41 5.11 -4.38
C VAL A 148 2.13 4.87 -5.19
N PRO A 149 1.99 5.49 -6.38
CA PRO A 149 0.81 5.31 -7.19
C PRO A 149 0.79 3.95 -7.89
N PHE A 150 -0.40 3.37 -8.05
CA PHE A 150 -0.64 2.28 -8.97
C PHE A 150 -1.98 2.48 -9.69
N VAL A 151 -1.96 2.27 -10.99
CA VAL A 151 -3.10 2.61 -11.85
C VAL A 151 -3.53 1.39 -12.66
N THR A 152 -4.83 1.09 -12.64
CA THR A 152 -5.43 0.11 -13.54
C THR A 152 -6.17 0.79 -14.68
N HIS A 153 -6.16 0.19 -15.88
CA HIS A 153 -6.81 0.77 -17.04
C HIS A 153 -7.25 -0.28 -18.05
N GLY A 154 -8.24 0.05 -18.85
CA GLY A 154 -8.75 -0.77 -19.94
C GLY A 154 -8.13 -0.48 -21.32
N GLY A 155 -6.85 -0.08 -21.37
CA GLY A 155 -6.13 0.26 -22.61
C GLY A 155 -5.71 1.75 -22.72
N GLY A 156 -6.25 2.64 -21.88
CA GLY A 156 -5.94 4.10 -21.90
C GLY A 156 -4.64 4.51 -21.20
N GLY A 157 -3.88 3.55 -20.66
CA GLY A 157 -2.66 3.86 -19.90
C GLY A 157 -2.93 4.60 -18.59
N VAL A 158 -1.89 5.14 -17.98
CA VAL A 158 -1.98 5.90 -16.72
C VAL A 158 -2.50 7.32 -16.92
N ALA A 159 -2.42 7.84 -18.15
CA ALA A 159 -2.86 9.19 -18.55
C ALA A 159 -2.38 10.26 -17.54
N ASN A 160 -3.31 11.08 -17.00
CA ASN A 160 -2.96 12.14 -16.05
C ASN A 160 -3.08 11.68 -14.58
N CYS A 161 -3.38 10.39 -14.28
CA CYS A 161 -3.63 9.95 -12.91
C CYS A 161 -2.48 10.31 -11.96
N VAL A 162 -1.22 10.05 -12.36
CA VAL A 162 -0.04 10.36 -11.52
C VAL A 162 0.22 11.85 -11.43
N SER A 163 0.10 12.59 -12.55
CA SER A 163 0.30 14.05 -12.53
C SER A 163 -0.75 14.79 -11.72
N ASP A 164 -1.99 14.33 -11.76
CA ASP A 164 -3.07 14.91 -10.97
C ASP A 164 -2.96 14.52 -9.49
N LEU A 165 -2.48 13.30 -9.19
CA LEU A 165 -2.13 12.91 -7.82
C LEU A 165 -1.04 13.82 -7.26
N LYS A 166 0.05 14.08 -8.01
CA LYS A 166 1.11 15.02 -7.59
C LYS A 166 0.58 16.41 -7.25
N LYS A 167 -0.38 16.91 -8.01
CA LYS A 167 -1.04 18.20 -7.72
C LYS A 167 -1.94 18.16 -6.49
N ALA A 168 -2.59 17.01 -6.25
CA ALA A 168 -3.53 16.84 -5.14
C ALA A 168 -2.83 16.69 -3.78
N VAL A 169 -1.55 16.31 -3.75
CA VAL A 169 -0.78 16.06 -2.51
C VAL A 169 0.51 16.90 -2.47
N PRO A 170 0.41 18.23 -2.46
CA PRO A 170 1.59 19.09 -2.40
C PRO A 170 2.37 18.82 -1.11
N GLY A 171 3.70 18.74 -1.20
CA GLY A 171 4.57 18.43 -0.06
C GLY A 171 4.83 16.95 0.18
N ALA A 172 4.13 16.03 -0.49
CA ALA A 172 4.47 14.61 -0.49
C ALA A 172 5.49 14.28 -1.59
N THR A 173 6.25 13.22 -1.40
CA THR A 173 7.11 12.64 -2.44
C THR A 173 6.33 11.59 -3.20
N VAL A 174 5.88 11.90 -4.42
CA VAL A 174 5.15 10.96 -5.27
C VAL A 174 6.11 10.26 -6.22
N LEU A 175 6.22 8.94 -6.12
CA LEU A 175 7.04 8.11 -7.01
C LEU A 175 6.42 8.02 -8.42
N ASP A 176 7.25 7.75 -9.44
CA ASP A 176 6.80 7.56 -10.83
C ASP A 176 6.55 6.08 -11.13
#